data_61eb79605a1abedd307b74a33dd96038
#
_entry.id   61eb79605a1abedd307b74a33dd96038
#
_cell.length_a   1.000
_cell.length_b   1.000
_cell.length_c   1.000
_cell.angle_alpha   90.00
_cell.angle_beta   90.00
_cell.angle_gamma   90.00
#
_symmetry.space_group_name_H-M   'P 1'
#
loop_
_entity.id
_entity.type
_entity.pdbx_description
1 polymer ?
#
loop_
_entity_poly.entity_id
_entity_poly.type
_entity_poly.pdbx_seq_one_letter_code
_entity_poly.pdbx_strand_id
1 'polypeptide(L)'
;MLSVWIGRLEPPDVAKARDQINRELPLAIDLLAACAAAGRPPQESLPVVSRAVGGALGARLDEITARLSLGADPAAEWARCARDPQLAELGRTMQRSAESGAPLAEGLSRLAEDRRRERRTQTQVRARNVGVKAAGPLAACFLPAFMLVGVVPTVAGSFQRLFG
;
A
#
# COMPACT_ATOMS: atom_id res chain seq x y z
N MET A 1 -4.59 -15.09 11.12
CA MET A 1 -4.89 -16.18 10.17
C MET A 1 -6.29 -16.10 9.53
N LEU A 2 -7.30 -15.43 10.14
CA LEU A 2 -8.64 -15.27 9.53
C LEU A 2 -8.66 -14.31 8.32
N SER A 3 -7.84 -13.25 8.31
CA SER A 3 -7.84 -12.26 7.22
C SER A 3 -7.46 -12.82 5.84
N VAL A 4 -6.69 -13.89 5.78
CA VAL A 4 -6.26 -14.52 4.50
C VAL A 4 -7.38 -15.36 3.88
N TRP A 5 -8.31 -15.84 4.69
CA TRP A 5 -9.42 -16.69 4.23
C TRP A 5 -10.57 -15.91 3.61
N ILE A 6 -10.82 -14.68 4.07
CA ILE A 6 -11.91 -13.83 3.57
C ILE A 6 -11.61 -13.31 2.15
N GLY A 7 -10.34 -13.07 1.80
CA GLY A 7 -9.93 -12.64 0.45
C GLY A 7 -10.17 -13.66 -0.68
N ARG A 8 -10.52 -14.90 -0.33
CA ARG A 8 -10.73 -15.99 -1.32
C ARG A 8 -12.17 -16.10 -1.82
N LEU A 9 -13.11 -15.37 -1.19
CA LEU A 9 -14.53 -15.33 -1.55
C LEU A 9 -14.93 -14.05 -2.29
N GLU A 10 -14.00 -13.12 -2.49
CA GLU A 10 -14.28 -11.87 -3.19
C GLU A 10 -14.29 -12.11 -4.71
N PRO A 11 -15.30 -11.62 -5.45
CA PRO A 11 -15.32 -11.73 -6.91
C PRO A 11 -14.05 -11.13 -7.51
N PRO A 12 -13.46 -11.75 -8.55
CA PRO A 12 -12.17 -11.30 -9.12
C PRO A 12 -12.21 -9.86 -9.62
N ASP A 13 -13.36 -9.34 -9.99
CA ASP A 13 -13.53 -7.97 -10.47
C ASP A 13 -13.46 -6.96 -9.32
N VAL A 14 -14.00 -7.30 -8.14
CA VAL A 14 -13.93 -6.46 -6.93
C VAL A 14 -12.49 -6.40 -6.41
N ALA A 15 -11.79 -7.53 -6.41
CA ALA A 15 -10.38 -7.58 -6.02
C ALA A 15 -9.49 -6.74 -6.96
N LYS A 16 -9.72 -6.81 -8.29
CA LYS A 16 -9.01 -5.99 -9.28
C LYS A 16 -9.26 -4.49 -9.09
N ALA A 17 -10.53 -4.10 -8.89
CA ALA A 17 -10.90 -2.71 -8.65
C ALA A 17 -10.25 -2.17 -7.37
N ARG A 18 -10.23 -2.97 -6.30
CA ARG A 18 -9.55 -2.63 -5.04
C ARG A 18 -8.06 -2.41 -5.23
N ASP A 19 -7.38 -3.32 -5.92
CA ASP A 19 -5.95 -3.21 -6.20
C ASP A 19 -5.63 -2.00 -7.09
N GLN A 20 -6.52 -1.66 -8.01
CA GLN A 20 -6.41 -0.47 -8.84
C GLN A 20 -6.53 0.79 -7.99
N ILE A 21 -7.57 0.90 -7.16
CA ILE A 21 -7.75 2.04 -6.24
C ILE A 21 -6.50 2.22 -5.34
N ASN A 22 -5.99 1.16 -4.75
CA ASN A 22 -4.80 1.23 -3.88
C ASN A 22 -3.54 1.73 -4.62
N ARG A 23 -3.43 1.45 -5.92
CA ARG A 23 -2.32 1.94 -6.75
C ARG A 23 -2.47 3.40 -7.14
N GLU A 24 -3.69 3.84 -7.42
CA GLU A 24 -3.99 5.18 -7.93
C GLU A 24 -4.20 6.20 -6.83
N LEU A 25 -4.66 5.76 -5.65
CA LEU A 25 -4.97 6.64 -4.51
C LEU A 25 -3.85 7.59 -4.12
N PRO A 26 -2.56 7.20 -4.06
CA PRO A 26 -1.50 8.15 -3.74
C PRO A 26 -1.34 9.27 -4.76
N LEU A 27 -1.54 8.99 -6.05
CA LEU A 27 -1.54 10.03 -7.09
C LEU A 27 -2.72 11.00 -6.88
N ALA A 28 -3.91 10.47 -6.58
CA ALA A 28 -5.07 11.31 -6.29
C ALA A 28 -4.82 12.24 -5.09
N ILE A 29 -4.22 11.71 -4.00
CA ILE A 29 -3.88 12.49 -2.82
C ILE A 29 -2.85 13.57 -3.16
N ASP A 30 -1.81 13.27 -3.93
CA ASP A 30 -0.80 14.23 -4.36
C ASP A 30 -1.42 15.36 -5.20
N LEU A 31 -2.33 15.04 -6.12
CA LEU A 31 -3.02 16.01 -6.95
C LEU A 31 -3.97 16.89 -6.12
N LEU A 32 -4.74 16.30 -5.19
CA LEU A 32 -5.60 17.07 -4.27
C LEU A 32 -4.77 17.99 -3.37
N ALA A 33 -3.63 17.50 -2.86
CA ALA A 33 -2.71 18.32 -2.07
C ALA A 33 -2.17 19.53 -2.87
N ALA A 34 -1.78 19.32 -4.13
CA ALA A 34 -1.33 20.39 -5.02
C ALA A 34 -2.43 21.41 -5.30
N CYS A 35 -3.66 20.96 -5.54
CA CYS A 35 -4.81 21.85 -5.74
C CYS A 35 -5.10 22.66 -4.48
N ALA A 36 -5.09 22.03 -3.31
CA ALA A 36 -5.31 22.69 -2.03
C ALA A 36 -4.19 23.69 -1.69
N ALA A 37 -2.93 23.38 -2.00
CA ALA A 37 -1.80 24.30 -1.86
C ALA A 37 -1.91 25.51 -2.78
N ALA A 38 -2.55 25.34 -3.96
CA ALA A 38 -2.89 26.44 -4.86
C ALA A 38 -4.15 27.25 -4.43
N GLY A 39 -4.73 26.91 -3.27
CA GLY A 39 -5.93 27.58 -2.74
C GLY A 39 -7.24 27.16 -3.39
N ARG A 40 -7.24 26.09 -4.18
CA ARG A 40 -8.48 25.59 -4.83
C ARG A 40 -9.36 24.82 -3.85
N PRO A 41 -10.66 25.11 -3.81
CA PRO A 41 -11.59 24.36 -2.97
C PRO A 41 -11.76 22.90 -3.47
N PRO A 42 -12.07 21.97 -2.56
CA PRO A 42 -12.24 20.56 -2.90
C PRO A 42 -13.25 20.29 -4.01
N GLN A 43 -14.37 21.02 -4.03
CA GLN A 43 -15.44 20.88 -5.01
C GLN A 43 -14.97 21.14 -6.44
N GLU A 44 -14.02 22.05 -6.63
CA GLU A 44 -13.43 22.35 -7.94
C GLU A 44 -12.31 21.40 -8.31
N SER A 45 -11.61 20.87 -7.30
CA SER A 45 -10.44 20.00 -7.48
C SER A 45 -10.83 18.55 -7.78
N LEU A 46 -11.90 18.03 -7.14
CA LEU A 46 -12.36 16.66 -7.29
C LEU A 46 -12.63 16.24 -8.74
N PRO A 47 -13.38 17.02 -9.56
CA PRO A 47 -13.64 16.65 -10.97
C PRO A 47 -12.38 16.62 -11.82
N VAL A 48 -11.39 17.42 -11.49
CA VAL A 48 -10.11 17.45 -12.22
C VAL A 48 -9.30 16.21 -11.87
N VAL A 49 -9.23 15.89 -10.58
CA VAL A 49 -8.47 14.74 -10.07
C VAL A 49 -9.13 13.43 -10.51
N SER A 50 -10.46 13.31 -10.46
CA SER A 50 -11.18 12.10 -10.89
C SER A 50 -10.87 11.75 -12.34
N ARG A 51 -10.88 12.77 -13.22
CA ARG A 51 -10.53 12.59 -14.64
C ARG A 51 -9.06 12.24 -14.85
N ALA A 52 -8.17 12.79 -14.03
CA ALA A 52 -6.74 12.53 -14.15
C ALA A 52 -6.36 11.11 -13.71
N VAL A 53 -7.01 10.57 -12.68
CA VAL A 53 -6.74 9.21 -12.21
C VAL A 53 -7.55 8.16 -12.96
N GLY A 54 -8.79 8.47 -13.34
CA GLY A 54 -9.68 7.57 -14.07
C GLY A 54 -10.02 6.28 -13.35
N GLY A 55 -10.46 5.27 -14.09
CA GLY A 55 -10.71 3.92 -13.59
C GLY A 55 -11.67 3.84 -12.40
N ALA A 56 -11.47 2.84 -11.54
CA ALA A 56 -12.33 2.60 -10.38
C ALA A 56 -12.26 3.73 -9.35
N LEU A 57 -11.09 4.34 -9.15
CA LEU A 57 -10.93 5.47 -8.23
C LEU A 57 -11.60 6.72 -8.77
N GLY A 58 -11.41 7.03 -10.07
CA GLY A 58 -12.06 8.17 -10.72
C GLY A 58 -13.57 8.10 -10.58
N ALA A 59 -14.19 6.95 -10.89
CA ALA A 59 -15.62 6.74 -10.74
C ALA A 59 -16.12 7.00 -9.29
N ARG A 60 -15.35 6.59 -8.28
CA ARG A 60 -15.66 6.86 -6.88
C ARG A 60 -15.60 8.36 -6.54
N LEU A 61 -14.59 9.06 -7.04
CA LEU A 61 -14.46 10.52 -6.85
C LEU A 61 -15.56 11.28 -7.57
N ASP A 62 -15.99 10.82 -8.76
CA ASP A 62 -17.13 11.39 -9.48
C ASP A 62 -18.44 11.22 -8.73
N GLU A 63 -18.69 10.06 -8.12
CA GLU A 63 -19.86 9.87 -7.24
C GLU A 63 -19.88 10.85 -6.06
N ILE A 64 -18.73 11.06 -5.40
CA ILE A 64 -18.60 12.02 -4.31
C ILE A 64 -18.91 13.43 -4.82
N THR A 65 -18.31 13.79 -5.95
CA THR A 65 -18.51 15.09 -6.61
C THR A 65 -19.98 15.33 -6.94
N ALA A 66 -20.66 14.34 -7.53
CA ALA A 66 -22.07 14.44 -7.88
C ALA A 66 -22.94 14.67 -6.64
N ARG A 67 -22.68 13.97 -5.55
CA ARG A 67 -23.45 14.16 -4.30
C ARG A 67 -23.20 15.54 -3.67
N LEU A 68 -21.96 15.99 -3.66
CA LEU A 68 -21.62 17.35 -3.16
C LEU A 68 -22.27 18.44 -4.02
N SER A 69 -22.32 18.27 -5.35
CA SER A 69 -22.97 19.23 -6.26
C SER A 69 -24.48 19.25 -6.12
N LEU A 70 -25.10 18.16 -5.64
CA LEU A 70 -26.53 18.08 -5.30
C LEU A 70 -26.84 18.65 -3.91
N GLY A 71 -25.85 19.20 -3.21
CA GLY A 71 -26.05 19.83 -1.91
C GLY A 71 -25.88 18.89 -0.70
N ALA A 72 -25.26 17.72 -0.88
CA ALA A 72 -24.92 16.88 0.27
C ALA A 72 -23.96 17.62 1.22
N ASP A 73 -24.18 17.44 2.53
CA ASP A 73 -23.26 17.98 3.54
C ASP A 73 -21.86 17.40 3.39
N PRO A 74 -20.83 18.24 3.17
CA PRO A 74 -19.47 17.77 2.94
C PRO A 74 -18.92 16.91 4.08
N ALA A 75 -19.18 17.27 5.35
CA ALA A 75 -18.69 16.54 6.50
C ALA A 75 -19.30 15.12 6.54
N ALA A 76 -20.62 15.01 6.31
CA ALA A 76 -21.31 13.71 6.27
C ALA A 76 -20.83 12.85 5.08
N GLU A 77 -20.61 13.43 3.92
CA GLU A 77 -20.13 12.72 2.73
C GLU A 77 -18.71 12.17 2.96
N TRP A 78 -17.80 12.97 3.52
CA TRP A 78 -16.46 12.52 3.85
C TRP A 78 -16.44 11.52 5.01
N ALA A 79 -17.33 11.64 5.99
CA ALA A 79 -17.51 10.63 7.04
C ALA A 79 -17.95 9.27 6.46
N ARG A 80 -18.74 9.28 5.38
CA ARG A 80 -19.11 8.07 4.64
C ARG A 80 -17.91 7.47 3.94
N CYS A 81 -17.08 8.29 3.27
CA CYS A 81 -15.83 7.85 2.64
C CYS A 81 -14.84 7.28 3.67
N ALA A 82 -14.80 7.83 4.88
CA ALA A 82 -13.94 7.34 5.97
C ALA A 82 -14.30 5.93 6.45
N ARG A 83 -15.50 5.41 6.14
CA ARG A 83 -15.91 4.01 6.43
C ARG A 83 -15.46 3.03 5.35
N ASP A 84 -15.13 3.51 4.15
CA ASP A 84 -14.57 2.67 3.10
C ASP A 84 -13.10 2.37 3.41
N PRO A 85 -12.69 1.09 3.59
CA PRO A 85 -11.32 0.74 3.93
C PRO A 85 -10.26 1.31 3.00
N GLN A 86 -10.60 1.54 1.72
CA GLN A 86 -9.68 2.05 0.70
C GLN A 86 -9.52 3.57 0.78
N LEU A 87 -10.60 4.29 1.06
CA LEU A 87 -10.64 5.76 1.11
C LEU A 87 -10.59 6.31 2.53
N ALA A 88 -10.47 5.45 3.55
CA ALA A 88 -10.61 5.80 4.95
C ALA A 88 -9.73 6.97 5.40
N GLU A 89 -8.47 6.99 4.99
CA GLU A 89 -7.53 8.06 5.38
C GLU A 89 -7.81 9.37 4.67
N LEU A 90 -8.10 9.31 3.36
CA LEU A 90 -8.53 10.47 2.59
C LEU A 90 -9.84 11.03 3.18
N GLY A 91 -10.84 10.15 3.41
CA GLY A 91 -12.12 10.52 3.99
C GLY A 91 -11.97 11.22 5.35
N ARG A 92 -11.18 10.66 6.26
CA ARG A 92 -10.91 11.28 7.58
C ARG A 92 -10.20 12.64 7.48
N THR A 93 -9.26 12.78 6.54
CA THR A 93 -8.54 14.03 6.34
C THR A 93 -9.47 15.13 5.80
N MET A 94 -10.28 14.79 4.81
CA MET A 94 -11.26 15.70 4.22
C MET A 94 -12.37 16.05 5.20
N GLN A 95 -12.88 15.09 5.97
CA GLN A 95 -13.90 15.31 7.00
C GLN A 95 -13.41 16.31 8.05
N ARG A 96 -12.22 16.11 8.62
CA ARG A 96 -11.65 17.02 9.60
C ARG A 96 -11.53 18.44 9.07
N SER A 97 -11.10 18.60 7.81
CA SER A 97 -11.03 19.92 7.18
C SER A 97 -12.41 20.56 7.00
N ALA A 98 -13.42 19.77 6.61
CA ALA A 98 -14.77 20.25 6.45
C ALA A 98 -15.43 20.69 7.78
N GLU A 99 -15.18 19.95 8.86
CA GLU A 99 -15.74 20.23 10.20
C GLU A 99 -15.03 21.38 10.91
N SER A 100 -13.71 21.46 10.82
CA SER A 100 -12.90 22.41 11.63
C SER A 100 -12.42 23.64 10.86
N GLY A 101 -12.59 23.67 9.54
CA GLY A 101 -11.96 24.69 8.70
C GLY A 101 -10.42 24.62 8.67
N ALA A 102 -9.84 23.51 9.15
CA ALA A 102 -8.40 23.31 9.19
C ALA A 102 -7.78 23.35 7.78
N PRO A 103 -6.51 23.78 7.64
CA PRO A 103 -5.85 23.87 6.34
C PRO A 103 -5.78 22.51 5.65
N LEU A 104 -6.63 22.32 4.65
CA LEU A 104 -6.72 21.07 3.89
C LEU A 104 -5.38 20.70 3.23
N ALA A 105 -4.66 21.71 2.74
CA ALA A 105 -3.35 21.55 2.11
C ALA A 105 -2.35 20.84 3.03
N GLU A 106 -2.29 21.22 4.30
CA GLU A 106 -1.39 20.61 5.28
C GLU A 106 -1.78 19.16 5.58
N GLY A 107 -3.08 18.91 5.78
CA GLY A 107 -3.60 17.56 6.02
C GLY A 107 -3.32 16.60 4.87
N LEU A 108 -3.57 17.04 3.64
CA LEU A 108 -3.31 16.25 2.43
C LEU A 108 -1.81 16.06 2.16
N SER A 109 -0.98 17.10 2.41
CA SER A 109 0.47 16.99 2.24
C SER A 109 1.09 16.00 3.21
N ARG A 110 0.65 15.97 4.47
CA ARG A 110 1.06 14.96 5.45
C ARG A 110 0.65 13.55 5.01
N LEU A 111 -0.59 13.38 4.56
CA LEU A 111 -1.09 12.10 4.08
C LEU A 111 -0.30 11.61 2.84
N ALA A 112 0.02 12.50 1.90
CA ALA A 112 0.83 12.20 0.73
C ALA A 112 2.23 11.71 1.12
N GLU A 113 2.89 12.40 2.07
CA GLU A 113 4.23 12.02 2.55
C GLU A 113 4.22 10.66 3.26
N ASP A 114 3.22 10.40 4.11
CA ASP A 114 3.08 9.11 4.81
C ASP A 114 2.91 7.96 3.81
N ARG A 115 2.10 8.14 2.77
CA ARG A 115 1.94 7.15 1.68
C ARG A 115 3.21 6.93 0.87
N ARG A 116 3.99 7.98 0.62
CA ARG A 116 5.29 7.86 -0.05
C ARG A 116 6.30 7.10 0.81
N ARG A 117 6.33 7.34 2.13
CA ARG A 117 7.20 6.61 3.08
C ARG A 117 6.83 5.13 3.14
N GLU A 118 5.55 4.81 3.24
CA GLU A 118 5.06 3.42 3.27
C GLU A 118 5.49 2.65 2.00
N ARG A 119 5.34 3.26 0.82
CA ARG A 119 5.80 2.65 -0.45
C ARG A 119 7.31 2.39 -0.47
N ARG A 120 8.12 3.34 0.00
CA ARG A 120 9.59 3.18 0.07
C ARG A 120 9.96 2.02 0.99
N THR A 121 9.32 1.91 2.15
CA THR A 121 9.57 0.82 3.11
C THR A 121 9.19 -0.54 2.51
N GLN A 122 8.03 -0.65 1.85
CA GLN A 122 7.60 -1.89 1.20
C GLN A 122 8.58 -2.34 0.10
N THR A 123 9.12 -1.40 -0.68
CA THR A 123 10.11 -1.70 -1.72
C THR A 123 11.42 -2.21 -1.11
N GLN A 124 11.89 -1.62 -0.01
CA GLN A 124 13.09 -2.06 0.69
C GLN A 124 12.94 -3.46 1.31
N VAL A 125 11.78 -3.75 1.91
CA VAL A 125 11.47 -5.09 2.46
C VAL A 125 11.46 -6.14 1.36
N ARG A 126 10.87 -5.85 0.20
CA ARG A 126 10.90 -6.76 -0.96
C ARG A 126 12.31 -7.01 -1.46
N ALA A 127 13.14 -5.97 -1.56
CA ALA A 127 14.55 -6.11 -1.97
C ALA A 127 15.37 -6.96 -1.00
N ARG A 128 15.18 -6.81 0.31
CA ARG A 128 15.85 -7.64 1.33
C ARG A 128 15.41 -9.11 1.28
N ASN A 129 14.13 -9.36 1.05
CA ASN A 129 13.60 -10.73 0.96
C ASN A 129 14.12 -11.51 -0.25
N VAL A 130 14.49 -10.84 -1.34
CA VAL A 130 15.13 -11.48 -2.49
C VAL A 130 16.52 -12.00 -2.12
N GLY A 131 17.33 -11.24 -1.38
CA GLY A 131 18.65 -11.66 -0.93
C GLY A 131 18.62 -12.91 -0.03
N VAL A 132 17.66 -12.98 0.90
CA VAL A 132 17.50 -14.15 1.79
C VAL A 132 17.01 -15.38 1.01
N LYS A 133 16.11 -15.21 0.05
CA LYS A 133 15.64 -16.32 -0.80
C LYS A 133 16.72 -16.86 -1.73
N ALA A 134 17.68 -16.05 -2.15
CA ALA A 134 18.81 -16.49 -2.97
C ALA A 134 19.88 -17.24 -2.15
N ALA A 135 20.05 -16.91 -0.86
CA ALA A 135 20.99 -17.59 0.03
C ALA A 135 20.52 -18.99 0.45
N GLY A 136 19.21 -19.24 0.52
CA GLY A 136 18.62 -20.52 0.92
C GLY A 136 19.11 -21.71 0.08
N PRO A 137 18.94 -21.71 -1.26
CA PRO A 137 19.38 -22.83 -2.09
C PRO A 137 20.91 -23.00 -2.08
N LEU A 138 21.70 -21.93 -1.96
CA LEU A 138 23.15 -22.01 -1.82
C LEU A 138 23.56 -22.72 -0.52
N ALA A 139 22.95 -22.38 0.62
CA ALA A 139 23.21 -23.03 1.89
C ALA A 139 22.78 -24.52 1.88
N ALA A 140 21.65 -24.84 1.27
CA ALA A 140 21.15 -26.22 1.14
C ALA A 140 22.04 -27.11 0.26
N CYS A 141 22.71 -26.52 -0.73
CA CYS A 141 23.66 -27.25 -1.60
C CYS A 141 25.05 -27.38 -0.96
N PHE A 142 25.49 -26.35 -0.22
CA PHE A 142 26.83 -26.31 0.37
C PHE A 142 26.96 -27.21 1.61
N LEU A 143 25.88 -27.34 2.41
CA LEU A 143 25.91 -28.12 3.63
C LEU A 143 26.21 -29.62 3.40
N PRO A 144 25.54 -30.35 2.48
CA PRO A 144 25.86 -31.74 2.21
C PRO A 144 27.24 -31.90 1.56
N ALA A 145 27.66 -31.00 0.68
CA ALA A 145 28.98 -31.04 0.05
C ALA A 145 30.11 -30.86 1.09
N PHE A 146 29.96 -29.93 2.02
CA PHE A 146 30.91 -29.71 3.12
C PHE A 146 31.00 -30.92 4.05
N MET A 147 29.88 -31.55 4.36
CA MET A 147 29.85 -32.79 5.17
C MET A 147 30.60 -33.93 4.49
N LEU A 148 30.38 -34.14 3.20
CA LEU A 148 31.00 -35.26 2.46
C LEU A 148 32.50 -35.03 2.21
N VAL A 149 32.93 -33.82 1.92
CA VAL A 149 34.33 -33.54 1.56
C VAL A 149 35.16 -33.18 2.78
N GLY A 150 34.55 -32.51 3.79
CA GLY A 150 35.30 -32.02 4.97
C GLY A 150 35.23 -32.96 6.17
N VAL A 151 34.04 -33.40 6.55
CA VAL A 151 33.84 -34.12 7.82
C VAL A 151 34.08 -35.63 7.67
N VAL A 152 33.59 -36.25 6.60
CA VAL A 152 33.73 -37.68 6.39
C VAL A 152 35.19 -38.14 6.30
N PRO A 153 36.08 -37.56 5.51
CA PRO A 153 37.47 -38.01 5.45
C PRO A 153 38.25 -37.75 6.75
N THR A 154 37.98 -36.67 7.48
CA THR A 154 38.66 -36.40 8.75
C THR A 154 38.25 -37.40 9.85
N VAL A 155 36.99 -37.77 9.91
CA VAL A 155 36.50 -38.80 10.85
C VAL A 155 37.02 -40.18 10.46
N ALA A 156 37.01 -40.56 9.18
CA ALA A 156 37.55 -41.83 8.70
C ALA A 156 39.07 -41.98 8.98
N GLY A 157 39.84 -40.89 8.75
CA GLY A 157 41.27 -40.87 9.05
C GLY A 157 41.59 -40.97 10.54
N SER A 158 40.73 -40.42 11.40
CA SER A 158 40.89 -40.51 12.86
C SER A 158 40.62 -41.95 13.36
N PHE A 159 39.61 -42.65 12.79
CA PHE A 159 39.29 -44.02 13.10
C PHE A 159 40.45 -45.00 12.68
N GLN A 160 41.03 -44.80 11.53
CA GLN A 160 42.18 -45.62 11.07
C GLN A 160 43.40 -45.50 11.96
N ARG A 161 43.62 -44.32 12.59
CA ARG A 161 44.73 -44.11 13.53
C ARG A 161 44.52 -44.72 14.91
N LEU A 162 43.28 -44.98 15.28
CA LEU A 162 42.94 -45.54 16.61
C LEU A 162 42.88 -47.09 16.60
N PHE A 163 42.62 -47.71 15.45
CA PHE A 163 42.42 -49.17 15.33
C PHE A 163 43.42 -49.84 14.38
N GLY A 164 44.40 -49.15 13.81
CA GLY A 164 45.52 -49.70 13.05
C GLY A 164 46.82 -49.43 13.81
#